data_44427348adc4fa970a6efa5cf6585c15
#
_entry.id   44427348adc4fa970a6efa5cf6585c15
#
_cell.length_a   1.000
_cell.length_b   1.000
_cell.length_c   1.000
_cell.angle_alpha   90.00
_cell.angle_beta   90.00
_cell.angle_gamma   90.00
#
_symmetry.space_group_name_H-M   'P 1'
#
loop_
_entity.id
_entity.type
_entity.pdbx_description
1 polymer ?
#
loop_
_entity_poly.entity_id
_entity_poly.type
_entity_poly.pdbx_seq_one_letter_code
_entity_poly.pdbx_strand_id
1 'polypeptide(L)'
;MEAPSEAGIGRGYSRVVSVDAFVAPGNPNVPVLVLHLEDGLDLTLYYVPFEIVEAINSYQGVDISIENVIGSDRESIFDLLVSHDDLRNVLTDDLAYVVIDELDNNTMLFTARVVFSNGKMKVERRMIPSHAVFLAYISGKPIYVKRELAQQQVEDQQDYESE
;
A
#
# COMPACT_ATOMS: atom_id res chain seq x y z
N MET A 1 -14.92 14.09 -9.82
CA MET A 1 -13.72 13.87 -10.63
C MET A 1 -13.70 12.43 -11.10
N GLU A 2 -13.47 12.26 -12.35
CA GLU A 2 -13.41 10.91 -12.92
C GLU A 2 -12.26 10.11 -12.35
N ALA A 3 -12.41 8.80 -12.32
CA ALA A 3 -11.35 7.93 -11.88
C ALA A 3 -10.11 8.17 -12.76
N PRO A 4 -8.92 8.26 -12.15
CA PRO A 4 -7.71 8.55 -12.92
C PRO A 4 -7.42 7.54 -14.01
N SER A 5 -7.90 6.33 -13.86
CA SER A 5 -7.80 5.29 -14.88
C SER A 5 -8.44 5.70 -16.20
N GLU A 6 -9.39 6.60 -16.14
CA GLU A 6 -10.11 7.04 -17.33
C GLU A 6 -9.40 8.20 -18.01
N ALA A 7 -8.70 9.02 -17.24
CA ALA A 7 -8.13 10.26 -17.75
C ALA A 7 -6.61 10.27 -17.86
N GLY A 8 -5.89 9.67 -16.93
CA GLY A 8 -4.44 9.80 -16.87
C GLY A 8 -3.68 8.52 -16.63
N ILE A 9 -4.36 7.51 -16.12
CA ILE A 9 -3.73 6.22 -15.86
C ILE A 9 -4.26 5.25 -16.89
N GLY A 10 -3.52 5.00 -17.92
CA GLY A 10 -3.96 4.24 -19.06
C GLY A 10 -3.67 2.75 -18.94
N ARG A 11 -3.42 2.15 -20.08
CA ARG A 11 -3.31 0.71 -20.26
C ARG A 11 -2.17 0.04 -19.52
N GLY A 12 -1.16 0.78 -19.12
CA GLY A 12 -0.01 0.22 -18.42
C GLY A 12 -0.24 0.01 -16.93
N TYR A 13 -1.42 0.31 -16.41
CA TYR A 13 -1.70 0.31 -14.99
C TYR A 13 -2.84 -0.64 -14.65
N SER A 14 -2.77 -1.22 -13.45
CA SER A 14 -3.80 -2.11 -12.95
C SER A 14 -4.25 -1.63 -11.58
N ARG A 15 -5.54 -1.77 -11.29
CA ARG A 15 -6.11 -1.33 -10.02
C ARG A 15 -5.94 -2.42 -8.97
N VAL A 16 -5.61 -2.01 -7.74
CA VAL A 16 -5.57 -2.90 -6.59
C VAL A 16 -7.01 -3.19 -6.14
N VAL A 17 -7.35 -4.46 -6.06
CA VAL A 17 -8.71 -4.89 -5.65
C VAL A 17 -8.75 -5.36 -4.20
N SER A 18 -7.62 -5.81 -3.64
CA SER A 18 -7.53 -6.20 -2.25
C SER A 18 -6.10 -6.11 -1.75
N VAL A 19 -5.94 -6.02 -0.44
CA VAL A 19 -4.63 -5.91 0.22
C VAL A 19 -4.59 -6.95 1.33
N ASP A 20 -3.54 -7.76 1.33
CA ASP A 20 -3.23 -8.66 2.46
C ASP A 20 -2.02 -8.14 3.19
N ALA A 21 -2.11 -8.08 4.51
CA ALA A 21 -1.02 -7.62 5.37
C ALA A 21 -0.71 -8.72 6.38
N PHE A 22 0.55 -9.16 6.39
CA PHE A 22 0.96 -10.22 7.32
C PHE A 22 2.47 -10.18 7.54
N VAL A 23 2.90 -10.98 8.51
CA VAL A 23 4.33 -11.14 8.79
C VAL A 23 4.75 -12.49 8.22
N ALA A 24 5.59 -12.46 7.18
CA ALA A 24 6.09 -13.69 6.58
C ALA A 24 7.09 -14.35 7.54
N PRO A 25 6.92 -15.65 7.81
CA PRO A 25 7.83 -16.34 8.73
C PRO A 25 9.24 -16.44 8.14
N GLY A 26 10.22 -16.35 9.02
CA GLY A 26 11.61 -16.38 8.62
C GLY A 26 12.51 -16.00 9.77
N ASN A 27 13.78 -15.83 9.47
CA ASN A 27 14.77 -15.40 10.45
C ASN A 27 15.62 -14.28 9.83
N PRO A 28 15.24 -13.01 10.05
CA PRO A 28 14.09 -12.51 10.80
C PRO A 28 12.77 -12.63 10.06
N ASN A 29 11.66 -12.47 10.79
CA ASN A 29 10.34 -12.35 10.18
C ASN A 29 10.23 -11.06 9.38
N VAL A 30 9.51 -11.11 8.27
CA VAL A 30 9.40 -9.98 7.33
C VAL A 30 7.95 -9.52 7.24
N PRO A 31 7.65 -8.28 7.67
CA PRO A 31 6.32 -7.71 7.45
C PRO A 31 6.13 -7.40 5.97
N VAL A 32 4.99 -7.78 5.41
CA VAL A 32 4.71 -7.59 3.99
C VAL A 32 3.28 -7.11 3.75
N LEU A 33 3.10 -6.39 2.65
CA LEU A 33 1.80 -6.10 2.07
C LEU A 33 1.75 -6.74 0.69
N VAL A 34 0.72 -7.53 0.42
CA VAL A 34 0.48 -8.08 -0.92
C VAL A 34 -0.69 -7.32 -1.52
N LEU A 35 -0.43 -6.66 -2.64
CA LEU A 35 -1.42 -5.92 -3.40
C LEU A 35 -1.93 -6.80 -4.53
N HIS A 36 -3.19 -7.20 -4.46
CA HIS A 36 -3.81 -8.03 -5.49
C HIS A 36 -4.43 -7.12 -6.55
N LEU A 37 -4.02 -7.32 -7.80
CA LEU A 37 -4.45 -6.49 -8.91
C LEU A 37 -5.63 -7.10 -9.66
N GLU A 38 -6.42 -6.27 -10.28
CA GLU A 38 -7.62 -6.69 -11.00
C GLU A 38 -7.33 -7.65 -12.17
N ASP A 39 -6.10 -7.61 -12.71
CA ASP A 39 -5.69 -8.50 -13.80
C ASP A 39 -5.11 -9.84 -13.32
N GLY A 40 -5.14 -10.09 -12.01
CA GLY A 40 -4.65 -11.34 -11.43
C GLY A 40 -3.19 -11.32 -11.01
N LEU A 41 -2.45 -10.26 -11.32
CA LEU A 41 -1.08 -10.12 -10.83
C LEU A 41 -1.08 -9.61 -9.39
N ASP A 42 0.03 -9.83 -8.71
CA ASP A 42 0.27 -9.32 -7.36
C ASP A 42 1.53 -8.47 -7.34
N LEU A 43 1.53 -7.45 -6.51
CA LEU A 43 2.75 -6.74 -6.16
C LEU A 43 2.95 -6.85 -4.65
N THR A 44 4.11 -7.34 -4.23
CA THR A 44 4.43 -7.49 -2.81
C THR A 44 5.40 -6.40 -2.37
N LEU A 45 5.05 -5.70 -1.30
CA LEU A 45 5.91 -4.73 -0.64
C LEU A 45 6.53 -5.41 0.58
N TYR A 46 7.85 -5.56 0.56
CA TYR A 46 8.61 -6.22 1.63
C TYR A 46 9.14 -5.21 2.63
N TYR A 47 9.35 -5.66 3.86
CA TYR A 47 9.94 -4.87 4.94
C TYR A 47 9.16 -3.59 5.20
N VAL A 48 7.84 -3.69 5.17
CA VAL A 48 6.98 -2.56 5.55
C VAL A 48 7.00 -2.38 7.07
N PRO A 49 6.64 -1.19 7.58
CA PRO A 49 6.52 -1.03 9.03
C PRO A 49 5.53 -2.04 9.61
N PHE A 50 5.94 -2.69 10.69
CA PHE A 50 5.08 -3.66 11.37
C PHE A 50 3.77 -3.01 11.83
N GLU A 51 3.85 -1.75 12.24
CA GLU A 51 2.69 -0.99 12.71
C GLU A 51 1.63 -0.81 11.61
N ILE A 52 2.06 -0.76 10.34
CA ILE A 52 1.13 -0.71 9.22
C ILE A 52 0.43 -2.05 9.05
N VAL A 53 1.16 -3.16 9.20
CA VAL A 53 0.56 -4.49 9.15
C VAL A 53 -0.51 -4.64 10.23
N GLU A 54 -0.19 -4.24 11.45
CA GLU A 54 -1.14 -4.27 12.57
C GLU A 54 -2.37 -3.42 12.28
N ALA A 55 -2.16 -2.20 11.79
CA ALA A 55 -3.25 -1.25 11.55
C ALA A 55 -4.18 -1.74 10.44
N ILE A 56 -3.63 -2.29 9.36
CA ILE A 56 -4.45 -2.83 8.27
C ILE A 56 -5.25 -4.03 8.75
N ASN A 57 -4.63 -4.93 9.51
CA ASN A 57 -5.35 -6.07 10.08
C ASN A 57 -6.46 -5.62 11.02
N SER A 58 -6.19 -4.63 11.86
CA SER A 58 -7.21 -4.04 12.73
C SER A 58 -8.38 -3.46 11.93
N TYR A 59 -8.07 -2.73 10.86
CA TYR A 59 -9.07 -2.16 9.96
C TYR A 59 -9.92 -3.24 9.31
N GLN A 60 -9.31 -4.38 8.97
CA GLN A 60 -10.01 -5.52 8.37
C GLN A 60 -10.76 -6.37 9.39
N GLY A 61 -10.62 -6.06 10.69
CA GLY A 61 -11.24 -6.84 11.74
C GLY A 61 -10.49 -8.12 12.07
N VAL A 62 -9.23 -8.23 11.68
CA VAL A 62 -8.39 -9.39 11.98
C VAL A 62 -7.56 -9.09 13.21
N ASP A 63 -7.69 -9.93 14.23
CA ASP A 63 -6.89 -9.80 15.45
C ASP A 63 -5.57 -10.54 15.28
N ILE A 64 -4.47 -9.78 15.24
CA ILE A 64 -3.15 -10.37 15.30
C ILE A 64 -2.73 -10.35 16.76
N SER A 65 -2.79 -11.50 17.41
CA SER A 65 -2.48 -11.63 18.84
C SER A 65 -1.00 -11.36 19.19
N ILE A 66 -0.24 -10.78 18.29
CA ILE A 66 1.17 -10.41 18.51
C ILE A 66 1.31 -9.29 19.53
N GLU A 67 0.30 -8.48 19.70
CA GLU A 67 0.26 -7.42 20.72
C GLU A 67 0.56 -7.95 22.12
N ASN A 68 0.20 -9.20 22.39
CA ASN A 68 0.48 -9.84 23.66
C ASN A 68 1.98 -10.07 23.87
N VAL A 69 2.74 -10.12 22.79
CA VAL A 69 4.19 -10.31 22.84
C VAL A 69 4.91 -8.98 23.07
N ILE A 70 4.40 -7.91 22.51
CA ILE A 70 5.02 -6.60 22.61
C ILE A 70 4.58 -5.87 23.87
N GLY A 71 3.40 -6.20 24.39
CA GLY A 71 2.90 -5.68 25.66
C GLY A 71 2.88 -4.16 25.74
N SER A 72 2.72 -3.49 24.62
CA SER A 72 2.79 -2.05 24.55
C SER A 72 1.38 -1.47 24.39
N ASP A 73 1.01 -0.60 25.30
CA ASP A 73 -0.21 0.19 25.23
C ASP A 73 0.00 1.49 24.41
N ARG A 74 1.16 1.61 23.76
CA ARG A 74 1.42 2.74 22.87
C ARG A 74 0.77 2.51 21.53
N GLU A 75 0.08 3.51 21.03
CA GLU A 75 -0.48 3.47 19.69
C GLU A 75 0.49 4.03 18.67
N SER A 76 0.43 3.52 17.45
CA SER A 76 1.10 4.13 16.31
C SER A 76 0.19 5.19 15.68
N ILE A 77 0.77 6.06 14.86
CA ILE A 77 -0.04 7.01 14.08
C ILE A 77 -1.01 6.26 13.16
N PHE A 78 -0.65 5.07 12.71
CA PHE A 78 -1.50 4.27 11.83
C PHE A 78 -2.74 3.78 12.57
N ASP A 79 -2.58 3.33 13.82
CA ASP A 79 -3.70 2.92 14.68
C ASP A 79 -4.66 4.08 14.93
N LEU A 80 -4.09 5.27 15.18
CA LEU A 80 -4.89 6.46 15.41
C LEU A 80 -5.76 6.78 14.18
N LEU A 81 -5.19 6.69 12.99
CA LEU A 81 -5.91 6.97 11.75
C LEU A 81 -6.99 5.93 11.44
N VAL A 82 -6.78 4.68 11.84
CA VAL A 82 -7.81 3.64 11.69
C VAL A 82 -8.97 3.89 12.63
N SER A 83 -8.70 4.28 13.89
CA SER A 83 -9.71 4.37 14.95
C SER A 83 -10.41 5.73 15.00
N HIS A 84 -9.86 6.77 14.38
CA HIS A 84 -10.39 8.13 14.50
C HIS A 84 -10.79 8.69 13.13
N ASP A 85 -12.08 8.59 12.83
CA ASP A 85 -12.62 8.94 11.52
C ASP A 85 -12.35 10.39 11.13
N ASP A 86 -12.53 11.34 12.04
CA ASP A 86 -12.37 12.76 11.73
C ASP A 86 -10.92 13.09 11.35
N LEU A 87 -9.94 12.53 12.06
CA LEU A 87 -8.53 12.73 11.74
C LEU A 87 -8.17 12.09 10.39
N ARG A 88 -8.67 10.88 10.16
CA ARG A 88 -8.47 10.22 8.86
C ARG A 88 -9.03 11.06 7.74
N ASN A 89 -10.24 11.58 7.90
CA ASN A 89 -10.91 12.37 6.87
C ASN A 89 -10.16 13.68 6.57
N VAL A 90 -9.62 14.33 7.59
CA VAL A 90 -8.80 15.55 7.38
C VAL A 90 -7.65 15.26 6.43
N LEU A 91 -7.00 14.11 6.57
CA LEU A 91 -5.88 13.74 5.73
C LEU A 91 -6.29 13.21 4.36
N THR A 92 -7.45 12.60 4.25
CA THR A 92 -7.79 11.80 3.06
C THR A 92 -8.96 12.32 2.24
N ASP A 93 -9.68 13.35 2.69
CA ASP A 93 -10.82 13.87 1.93
C ASP A 93 -10.43 14.32 0.52
N ASP A 94 -9.29 14.98 0.40
CA ASP A 94 -8.80 15.46 -0.89
C ASP A 94 -7.90 14.44 -1.60
N LEU A 95 -7.65 13.29 -0.99
CA LEU A 95 -6.88 12.23 -1.62
C LEU A 95 -7.67 11.68 -2.81
N ALA A 96 -7.11 11.82 -4.00
CA ALA A 96 -7.76 11.32 -5.22
C ALA A 96 -7.38 9.88 -5.52
N TYR A 97 -6.09 9.58 -5.50
CA TYR A 97 -5.60 8.24 -5.79
C TYR A 97 -4.12 8.13 -5.45
N VAL A 98 -3.65 6.88 -5.44
CA VAL A 98 -2.25 6.51 -5.24
C VAL A 98 -1.80 5.67 -6.43
N VAL A 99 -0.56 5.89 -6.89
CA VAL A 99 0.03 5.12 -7.99
C VAL A 99 1.41 4.64 -7.58
N ILE A 100 1.67 3.35 -7.72
CA ILE A 100 3.02 2.80 -7.57
C ILE A 100 3.56 2.56 -8.96
N ASP A 101 4.50 3.40 -9.41
CA ASP A 101 5.00 3.35 -10.78
C ASP A 101 6.52 3.53 -10.92
N GLU A 102 7.25 3.56 -9.81
CA GLU A 102 8.70 3.69 -9.85
C GLU A 102 9.37 2.58 -9.04
N LEU A 103 10.43 2.03 -9.61
CA LEU A 103 11.33 1.10 -8.92
C LEU A 103 12.75 1.58 -9.16
N ASP A 104 13.47 1.83 -8.07
CA ASP A 104 14.90 2.14 -8.14
C ASP A 104 15.65 0.81 -8.23
N ASN A 105 16.29 0.55 -9.36
CA ASN A 105 16.99 -0.71 -9.60
C ASN A 105 18.26 -0.87 -8.75
N ASN A 106 18.79 0.21 -8.21
CA ASN A 106 19.97 0.14 -7.34
C ASN A 106 19.59 -0.26 -5.92
N THR A 107 18.52 0.30 -5.39
CA THR A 107 18.04 0.03 -4.03
C THR A 107 16.95 -1.01 -3.96
N MET A 108 16.31 -1.31 -5.09
CA MET A 108 15.13 -2.18 -5.20
C MET A 108 13.95 -1.65 -4.40
N LEU A 109 13.88 -0.34 -4.19
CA LEU A 109 12.78 0.30 -3.48
C LEU A 109 11.77 0.89 -4.47
N PHE A 110 10.51 0.61 -4.21
CA PHE A 110 9.40 1.22 -4.94
C PHE A 110 9.10 2.61 -4.38
N THR A 111 8.57 3.47 -5.24
CA THR A 111 8.06 4.79 -4.85
C THR A 111 6.64 4.94 -5.34
N ALA A 112 5.76 5.45 -4.49
CA ALA A 112 4.39 5.77 -4.85
C ALA A 112 4.25 7.27 -5.11
N ARG A 113 3.27 7.61 -5.95
CA ARG A 113 2.80 8.99 -6.11
C ARG A 113 1.43 9.09 -5.45
N VAL A 114 1.26 10.09 -4.62
CA VAL A 114 0.01 10.36 -3.93
C VAL A 114 -0.54 11.66 -4.49
N VAL A 115 -1.78 11.61 -4.97
CA VAL A 115 -2.39 12.77 -5.64
C VAL A 115 -3.56 13.26 -4.82
N PHE A 116 -3.48 14.53 -4.42
CA PHE A 116 -4.56 15.24 -3.73
C PHE A 116 -5.17 16.25 -4.69
N SER A 117 -6.49 16.31 -4.72
CA SER A 117 -7.20 17.22 -5.61
C SER A 117 -8.52 17.64 -5.00
N ASN A 118 -8.80 18.93 -5.02
CA ASN A 118 -10.06 19.46 -4.49
C ASN A 118 -10.82 20.33 -5.49
N GLY A 119 -10.50 20.21 -6.78
CA GLY A 119 -11.13 21.00 -7.84
C GLY A 119 -10.47 22.34 -8.14
N LYS A 120 -9.71 22.89 -7.19
CA LYS A 120 -8.97 24.16 -7.36
C LYS A 120 -7.48 23.92 -7.42
N MET A 121 -7.02 22.87 -6.77
CA MET A 121 -5.60 22.60 -6.60
C MET A 121 -5.36 21.09 -6.75
N LYS A 122 -4.26 20.77 -7.41
CA LYS A 122 -3.79 19.41 -7.50
C LYS A 122 -2.38 19.36 -6.92
N VAL A 123 -2.17 18.52 -5.93
CA VAL A 123 -0.87 18.33 -5.30
C VAL A 123 -0.45 16.88 -5.48
N GLU A 124 0.75 16.69 -5.99
CA GLU A 124 1.31 15.37 -6.18
C GLU A 124 2.58 15.26 -5.34
N ARG A 125 2.68 14.17 -4.59
CA ARG A 125 3.83 13.90 -3.72
C ARG A 125 4.36 12.50 -3.96
N ARG A 126 5.66 12.36 -3.86
CA ARG A 126 6.30 11.05 -3.84
C ARG A 126 6.34 10.57 -2.39
N MET A 127 5.96 9.31 -2.19
CA MET A 127 5.78 8.78 -0.83
C MET A 127 6.24 7.33 -0.76
N ILE A 128 6.62 6.90 0.44
CA ILE A 128 6.90 5.51 0.73
C ILE A 128 5.65 4.68 0.39
N PRO A 129 5.78 3.61 -0.42
CA PRO A 129 4.60 2.90 -0.92
C PRO A 129 3.67 2.36 0.15
N SER A 130 4.21 1.78 1.22
CA SER A 130 3.38 1.23 2.30
C SER A 130 2.55 2.30 2.98
N HIS A 131 3.09 3.51 3.14
CA HIS A 131 2.36 4.63 3.72
C HIS A 131 1.24 5.11 2.78
N ALA A 132 1.55 5.22 1.50
CA ALA A 132 0.57 5.64 0.50
C ALA A 132 -0.58 4.64 0.38
N VAL A 133 -0.24 3.36 0.31
CA VAL A 133 -1.23 2.28 0.25
C VAL A 133 -2.12 2.31 1.50
N PHE A 134 -1.51 2.46 2.67
CA PHE A 134 -2.26 2.54 3.92
C PHE A 134 -3.31 3.64 3.87
N LEU A 135 -2.91 4.86 3.51
CA LEU A 135 -3.83 6.00 3.46
C LEU A 135 -4.99 5.76 2.48
N ALA A 136 -4.68 5.28 1.29
CA ALA A 136 -5.71 5.03 0.28
C ALA A 136 -6.63 3.88 0.69
N TYR A 137 -6.06 2.82 1.26
CA TYR A 137 -6.82 1.63 1.62
C TYR A 137 -7.86 1.92 2.72
N ILE A 138 -7.45 2.59 3.80
CA ILE A 138 -8.37 2.88 4.91
C ILE A 138 -9.39 3.97 4.58
N SER A 139 -9.17 4.73 3.51
CA SER A 139 -10.08 5.78 3.07
C SER A 139 -10.91 5.38 1.85
N GLY A 140 -10.72 4.16 1.34
CA GLY A 140 -11.46 3.69 0.17
C GLY A 140 -11.11 4.37 -1.13
N LYS A 141 -9.90 4.93 -1.23
CA LYS A 141 -9.46 5.63 -2.44
C LYS A 141 -8.71 4.66 -3.37
N PRO A 142 -8.76 4.90 -4.70
CA PRO A 142 -8.13 3.98 -5.66
C PRO A 142 -6.61 3.91 -5.52
N ILE A 143 -6.08 2.69 -5.70
CA ILE A 143 -4.64 2.42 -5.74
C ILE A 143 -4.35 1.75 -7.07
N TYR A 144 -3.39 2.29 -7.80
CA TYR A 144 -2.96 1.75 -9.09
C TYR A 144 -1.50 1.32 -9.02
N VAL A 145 -1.16 0.29 -9.76
CA VAL A 145 0.20 -0.22 -9.88
C VAL A 145 0.55 -0.28 -11.35
N LYS A 146 1.74 0.18 -11.71
CA LYS A 146 2.26 -0.01 -13.06
C LYS A 146 2.46 -1.51 -13.28
N ARG A 147 1.73 -2.06 -14.25
CA ARG A 147 1.68 -3.52 -14.48
C ARG A 147 3.06 -4.12 -14.69
N GLU A 148 3.93 -3.39 -15.38
CA GLU A 148 5.31 -3.82 -15.65
C GLU A 148 6.07 -4.14 -14.36
N LEU A 149 5.83 -3.39 -13.28
CA LEU A 149 6.50 -3.64 -12.00
C LEU A 149 6.07 -4.97 -11.37
N ALA A 150 4.77 -5.26 -11.44
CA ALA A 150 4.25 -6.53 -10.93
C ALA A 150 4.76 -7.71 -11.78
N GLN A 151 4.80 -7.56 -13.10
CA GLN A 151 5.32 -8.58 -14.00
C GLN A 151 6.79 -8.85 -13.72
N GLN A 152 7.58 -7.80 -13.54
CA GLN A 152 9.01 -7.94 -13.26
C GLN A 152 9.25 -8.65 -11.93
N GLN A 153 8.45 -8.36 -10.92
CA GLN A 153 8.59 -9.02 -9.62
C GLN A 153 8.33 -10.53 -9.72
N VAL A 154 7.32 -10.94 -10.50
CA VAL A 154 7.03 -12.36 -10.72
C VAL A 154 8.19 -13.04 -11.44
N GLU A 155 8.74 -12.41 -12.47
CA GLU A 155 9.89 -12.95 -13.20
C GLU A 155 11.12 -13.11 -12.31
N ASP A 156 11.41 -12.12 -11.49
CA ASP A 156 12.53 -12.16 -10.55
C ASP A 156 12.38 -13.31 -9.55
N GLN A 157 11.17 -13.55 -9.07
CA GLN A 157 10.90 -14.65 -8.15
C GLN A 157 11.07 -16.02 -8.82
N GLN A 158 10.65 -16.15 -10.07
CA GLN A 158 10.80 -17.39 -10.82
C GLN A 158 12.27 -17.70 -11.07
N ASP A 159 13.09 -16.71 -11.35
CA ASP A 159 14.53 -16.88 -11.53
C ASP A 159 15.20 -17.40 -10.25
N TYR A 160 14.74 -16.92 -9.09
CA TYR A 160 15.24 -17.39 -7.80
C TYR A 160 14.86 -18.84 -7.53
N GLU A 161 13.67 -19.26 -7.90
CA GLU A 161 13.19 -20.62 -7.67
C GLU A 161 13.80 -21.62 -8.64
N SER A 162 14.29 -21.17 -9.79
CA SER A 162 14.90 -22.06 -10.80
C SER A 162 16.38 -22.35 -10.53
N GLU A 163 16.99 -21.68 -9.56
CA GLU A 163 18.34 -21.96 -9.11
C GLU A 163 18.32 -22.96 -7.94
#